data_7c02f772011cd8d9bb0f8b10a82994e6
#
_entry.id   7c02f772011cd8d9bb0f8b10a82994e6
#
_cell.length_a   1.000
_cell.length_b   1.000
_cell.length_c   1.000
_cell.angle_alpha   90.00
_cell.angle_beta   90.00
_cell.angle_gamma   90.00
#
_symmetry.space_group_name_H-M   'P 1'
#
loop_
_entity.id
_entity.type
_entity.pdbx_description
1 polymer ?
#
loop_
_entity_poly.entity_id
_entity_poly.type
_entity_poly.pdbx_seq_one_letter_code
_entity_poly.pdbx_strand_id
1 'polypeptide(L)'
;MSTLPPIRSCLLLPFVLMALNACATQIELRTAAQQEQWGREAASQGDWTQAMRNYADAVGNVELGHGDLAWQARLHHQAGRAASGACRYDAAEFHFRQAIALAKRSKQSSALDYKALIDLYEREGKATEALAVRNELGFHQSWALGAFADLESLPAGKPCGVAR
;
A
#
# COMPACT_ATOMS: atom_id res chain seq x y z
N MET A 1 60.20 -27.39 0.41
CA MET A 1 59.90 -26.01 0.01
C MET A 1 58.46 -26.00 -0.49
N SER A 2 57.52 -25.65 0.39
CA SER A 2 56.08 -25.68 0.10
C SER A 2 55.64 -24.25 -0.20
N THR A 3 55.30 -23.99 -1.44
CA THR A 3 54.74 -22.68 -1.86
C THR A 3 53.25 -22.68 -1.60
N LEU A 4 52.80 -21.85 -0.67
CA LEU A 4 51.39 -21.54 -0.43
C LEU A 4 50.82 -20.78 -1.65
N PRO A 5 49.61 -21.11 -2.12
CA PRO A 5 48.96 -20.35 -3.21
C PRO A 5 48.51 -18.98 -2.74
N PRO A 6 48.48 -17.98 -3.61
CA PRO A 6 48.22 -16.56 -3.23
C PRO A 6 46.77 -16.33 -2.87
N ILE A 7 46.55 -15.58 -1.77
CA ILE A 7 45.30 -15.14 -1.14
C ILE A 7 44.47 -14.17 -2.06
N ARG A 8 44.44 -14.35 -3.37
CA ARG A 8 43.72 -13.49 -4.30
C ARG A 8 42.23 -13.80 -4.50
N SER A 9 41.78 -14.99 -4.01
CA SER A 9 40.37 -15.44 -4.23
C SER A 9 39.38 -14.92 -3.20
N CYS A 10 39.78 -14.40 -2.04
CA CYS A 10 38.86 -13.94 -1.00
C CYS A 10 38.24 -12.54 -1.26
N LEU A 11 38.82 -11.75 -2.16
CA LEU A 11 38.32 -10.39 -2.44
C LEU A 11 37.12 -10.35 -3.40
N LEU A 12 36.84 -11.41 -4.15
CA LEU A 12 35.73 -11.49 -5.11
C LEU A 12 34.41 -11.91 -4.47
N LEU A 13 34.46 -12.62 -3.34
CA LEU A 13 33.27 -13.14 -2.65
C LEU A 13 32.28 -12.06 -2.23
N PRO A 14 32.69 -10.91 -1.60
CA PRO A 14 31.76 -9.86 -1.22
C PRO A 14 31.11 -9.16 -2.42
N PHE A 15 31.80 -9.04 -3.54
CA PHE A 15 31.23 -8.44 -4.77
C PHE A 15 30.15 -9.32 -5.40
N VAL A 16 30.33 -10.64 -5.39
CA VAL A 16 29.34 -11.59 -5.89
C VAL A 16 28.09 -11.57 -5.00
N LEU A 17 28.24 -11.53 -3.68
CA LEU A 17 27.13 -11.44 -2.74
C LEU A 17 26.35 -10.14 -2.89
N MET A 18 27.02 -9.01 -3.09
CA MET A 18 26.35 -7.71 -3.35
C MET A 18 25.58 -7.73 -4.69
N ALA A 19 26.15 -8.33 -5.73
CA ALA A 19 25.48 -8.43 -7.03
C ALA A 19 24.22 -9.32 -6.97
N LEU A 20 24.24 -10.42 -6.22
CA LEU A 20 23.09 -11.29 -6.04
C LEU A 20 21.95 -10.60 -5.28
N ASN A 21 22.25 -9.83 -4.24
CA ASN A 21 21.24 -9.08 -3.51
C ASN A 21 20.61 -7.99 -4.39
N ALA A 22 21.40 -7.27 -5.18
CA ALA A 22 20.88 -6.25 -6.10
C ALA A 22 19.97 -6.85 -7.18
N CYS A 23 20.26 -8.06 -7.68
CA CYS A 23 19.37 -8.75 -8.61
C CYS A 23 18.05 -9.18 -7.97
N ALA A 24 18.08 -9.67 -6.72
CA ALA A 24 16.87 -10.08 -6.00
C ALA A 24 15.91 -8.90 -5.80
N THR A 25 16.40 -7.76 -5.31
CA THR A 25 15.57 -6.56 -5.10
C THR A 25 14.94 -6.05 -6.41
N GLN A 26 15.66 -6.12 -7.51
CA GLN A 26 15.13 -5.72 -8.82
C GLN A 26 13.99 -6.64 -9.32
N ILE A 27 14.08 -7.93 -9.04
CA ILE A 27 13.04 -8.89 -9.38
C ILE A 27 11.77 -8.58 -8.58
N GLU A 28 11.89 -8.37 -7.27
CA GLU A 28 10.76 -8.05 -6.40
C GLU A 28 10.05 -6.77 -6.84
N LEU A 29 10.79 -5.70 -7.16
CA LEU A 29 10.20 -4.45 -7.63
C LEU A 29 9.50 -4.59 -8.99
N ARG A 30 10.04 -5.39 -9.90
CA ARG A 30 9.37 -5.68 -11.18
C ARG A 30 8.09 -6.50 -10.99
N THR A 31 8.13 -7.48 -10.10
CA THR A 31 6.97 -8.30 -9.73
C THR A 31 5.88 -7.42 -9.09
N ALA A 32 6.26 -6.53 -8.17
CA ALA A 32 5.35 -5.56 -7.58
C ALA A 32 4.65 -4.68 -8.64
N ALA A 33 5.40 -4.15 -9.60
CA ALA A 33 4.85 -3.33 -10.68
C ALA A 33 3.88 -4.11 -11.57
N GLN A 34 4.17 -5.37 -11.86
CA GLN A 34 3.29 -6.25 -12.64
C GLN A 34 2.00 -6.55 -11.87
N GLN A 35 2.09 -6.85 -10.58
CA GLN A 35 0.93 -7.12 -9.74
C GLN A 35 0.08 -5.86 -9.53
N GLU A 36 0.69 -4.68 -9.38
CA GLU A 36 -0.03 -3.41 -9.38
C GLU A 36 -0.84 -3.21 -10.66
N GLN A 37 -0.28 -3.57 -11.83
CA GLN A 37 -0.99 -3.50 -13.10
C GLN A 37 -2.19 -4.45 -13.14
N TRP A 38 -2.02 -5.70 -12.73
CA TRP A 38 -3.12 -6.67 -12.64
C TRP A 38 -4.18 -6.24 -11.63
N GLY A 39 -3.77 -5.62 -10.53
CA GLY A 39 -4.69 -5.03 -9.56
C GLY A 39 -5.56 -3.94 -10.17
N ARG A 40 -4.97 -3.04 -10.95
CA ARG A 40 -5.71 -1.98 -11.67
C ARG A 40 -6.67 -2.56 -12.71
N GLU A 41 -6.24 -3.57 -13.45
CA GLU A 41 -7.08 -4.23 -14.45
C GLU A 41 -8.28 -4.91 -13.80
N ALA A 42 -8.08 -5.71 -12.76
CA ALA A 42 -9.16 -6.35 -12.01
C ALA A 42 -10.12 -5.31 -11.40
N ALA A 43 -9.60 -4.22 -10.84
CA ALA A 43 -10.41 -3.13 -10.29
C ALA A 43 -11.27 -2.45 -11.37
N SER A 44 -10.73 -2.26 -12.58
CA SER A 44 -11.47 -1.66 -13.70
C SER A 44 -12.63 -2.54 -14.18
N GLN A 45 -12.52 -3.85 -13.99
CA GLN A 45 -13.56 -4.85 -14.29
C GLN A 45 -14.54 -5.05 -13.12
N GLY A 46 -14.31 -4.39 -11.98
CA GLY A 46 -15.12 -4.56 -10.78
C GLY A 46 -14.85 -5.86 -10.00
N ASP A 47 -13.80 -6.60 -10.37
CA ASP A 47 -13.35 -7.77 -9.59
C ASP A 47 -12.49 -7.31 -8.41
N TRP A 48 -13.18 -6.78 -7.41
CA TRP A 48 -12.55 -6.25 -6.19
C TRP A 48 -11.79 -7.32 -5.40
N THR A 49 -12.23 -8.57 -5.46
CA THR A 49 -11.56 -9.67 -4.77
C THR A 49 -10.20 -9.96 -5.40
N GLN A 50 -10.13 -10.03 -6.72
CA GLN A 50 -8.87 -10.23 -7.42
C GLN A 50 -7.97 -8.99 -7.33
N ALA A 51 -8.55 -7.78 -7.44
CA ALA A 51 -7.83 -6.53 -7.25
C ALA A 51 -7.15 -6.46 -5.88
N MET A 52 -7.88 -6.81 -4.81
CA MET A 52 -7.36 -6.84 -3.44
C MET A 52 -6.16 -7.79 -3.32
N ARG A 53 -6.24 -9.00 -3.88
CA ARG A 53 -5.15 -9.98 -3.86
C ARG A 53 -3.92 -9.44 -4.59
N ASN A 54 -4.10 -8.96 -5.81
CA ASN A 54 -2.99 -8.45 -6.62
C ASN A 54 -2.30 -7.24 -5.96
N TYR A 55 -3.07 -6.30 -5.38
CA TYR A 55 -2.47 -5.18 -4.66
C TYR A 55 -1.78 -5.61 -3.35
N ALA A 56 -2.32 -6.59 -2.62
CA ALA A 56 -1.66 -7.12 -1.42
C ALA A 56 -0.33 -7.79 -1.75
N ASP A 57 -0.28 -8.58 -2.84
CA ASP A 57 0.95 -9.19 -3.34
C ASP A 57 1.95 -8.12 -3.80
N ALA A 58 1.48 -7.05 -4.47
CA ALA A 58 2.31 -5.92 -4.85
C ALA A 58 2.93 -5.21 -3.63
N VAL A 59 2.15 -5.02 -2.56
CA VAL A 59 2.65 -4.48 -1.27
C VAL A 59 3.79 -5.34 -0.74
N GLY A 60 3.58 -6.66 -0.62
CA GLY A 60 4.62 -7.57 -0.14
C GLY A 60 5.91 -7.50 -0.96
N ASN A 61 5.79 -7.49 -2.28
CA ASN A 61 6.97 -7.43 -3.15
C ASN A 61 7.69 -6.07 -3.12
N VAL A 62 6.96 -4.95 -3.02
CA VAL A 62 7.60 -3.63 -2.91
C VAL A 62 8.32 -3.46 -1.58
N GLU A 63 7.80 -4.03 -0.50
CA GLU A 63 8.45 -4.04 0.81
C GLU A 63 9.73 -4.89 0.78
N LEU A 64 9.66 -6.11 0.25
CA LEU A 64 10.83 -7.00 0.09
C LEU A 64 11.91 -6.39 -0.81
N GLY A 65 11.50 -5.74 -1.89
CA GLY A 65 12.39 -5.04 -2.81
C GLY A 65 12.89 -3.68 -2.30
N HIS A 66 12.56 -3.29 -1.07
CA HIS A 66 12.91 -1.99 -0.51
C HIS A 66 12.49 -0.81 -1.40
N GLY A 67 11.32 -0.92 -2.04
CA GLY A 67 10.74 0.16 -2.82
C GLY A 67 10.49 1.41 -1.98
N ASP A 68 10.38 2.57 -2.62
CA ASP A 68 10.23 3.83 -1.90
C ASP A 68 8.92 3.91 -1.12
N LEU A 69 8.92 4.70 -0.03
CA LEU A 69 7.78 4.81 0.88
C LEU A 69 6.52 5.39 0.20
N ALA A 70 6.71 6.21 -0.83
CA ALA A 70 5.60 6.79 -1.57
C ALA A 70 4.88 5.74 -2.43
N TRP A 71 5.62 4.84 -3.04
CA TRP A 71 5.06 3.72 -3.78
C TRP A 71 4.35 2.74 -2.84
N GLN A 72 4.98 2.39 -1.70
CA GLN A 72 4.35 1.57 -0.66
C GLN A 72 3.02 2.20 -0.19
N ALA A 73 3.00 3.50 0.14
CA ALA A 73 1.79 4.21 0.55
C ALA A 73 0.69 4.12 -0.51
N ARG A 74 1.03 4.36 -1.79
CA ARG A 74 0.08 4.28 -2.90
C ARG A 74 -0.49 2.87 -3.06
N LEU A 75 0.34 1.83 -2.95
CA LEU A 75 -0.13 0.44 -3.05
C LEU A 75 -1.06 0.08 -1.89
N HIS A 76 -0.74 0.50 -0.66
CA HIS A 76 -1.62 0.34 0.49
C HIS A 76 -2.96 1.06 0.28
N HIS A 77 -2.96 2.29 -0.26
CA HIS A 77 -4.20 2.97 -0.62
C HIS A 77 -5.06 2.15 -1.59
N GLN A 78 -4.45 1.65 -2.68
CA GLN A 78 -5.18 0.84 -3.67
C GLN A 78 -5.68 -0.50 -3.10
N ALA A 79 -4.87 -1.16 -2.28
CA ALA A 79 -5.28 -2.38 -1.58
C ALA A 79 -6.47 -2.12 -0.64
N GLY A 80 -6.46 -1.00 0.10
CA GLY A 80 -7.57 -0.58 0.95
C GLY A 80 -8.85 -0.32 0.17
N ARG A 81 -8.77 0.38 -0.97
CA ARG A 81 -9.91 0.59 -1.87
C ARG A 81 -10.48 -0.72 -2.40
N ALA A 82 -9.62 -1.63 -2.86
CA ALA A 82 -10.03 -2.93 -3.38
C ALA A 82 -10.66 -3.80 -2.27
N ALA A 83 -10.08 -3.79 -1.06
CA ALA A 83 -10.63 -4.49 0.09
C ALA A 83 -12.01 -3.96 0.49
N SER A 84 -12.21 -2.62 0.47
CA SER A 84 -13.52 -2.00 0.69
C SER A 84 -14.54 -2.43 -0.37
N GLY A 85 -14.15 -2.46 -1.64
CA GLY A 85 -15.00 -2.95 -2.73
C GLY A 85 -15.34 -4.44 -2.61
N ALA A 86 -14.43 -5.25 -2.05
CA ALA A 86 -14.62 -6.66 -1.76
C ALA A 86 -15.36 -6.92 -0.42
N CYS A 87 -15.82 -5.89 0.27
CA CYS A 87 -16.46 -5.95 1.59
C CYS A 87 -15.58 -6.53 2.71
N ARG A 88 -14.27 -6.40 2.57
CA ARG A 88 -13.28 -6.81 3.58
C ARG A 88 -12.83 -5.58 4.38
N TYR A 89 -13.73 -5.06 5.19
CA TYR A 89 -13.58 -3.78 5.87
C TYR A 89 -12.40 -3.72 6.84
N ASP A 90 -12.15 -4.79 7.59
CA ASP A 90 -10.97 -4.86 8.47
C ASP A 90 -9.66 -4.76 7.68
N ALA A 91 -9.58 -5.43 6.53
CA ALA A 91 -8.42 -5.33 5.64
C ALA A 91 -8.30 -3.93 5.01
N ALA A 92 -9.43 -3.31 4.65
CA ALA A 92 -9.45 -1.95 4.12
C ALA A 92 -8.93 -0.95 5.16
N GLU A 93 -9.41 -1.03 6.40
CA GLU A 93 -8.94 -0.19 7.51
C GLU A 93 -7.44 -0.35 7.72
N PHE A 94 -6.94 -1.58 7.81
CA PHE A 94 -5.51 -1.87 7.95
C PHE A 94 -4.70 -1.17 6.86
N HIS A 95 -5.07 -1.33 5.60
CA HIS A 95 -4.34 -0.77 4.48
C HIS A 95 -4.39 0.76 4.46
N PHE A 96 -5.53 1.40 4.73
CA PHE A 96 -5.60 2.86 4.80
C PHE A 96 -4.75 3.44 5.94
N ARG A 97 -4.72 2.78 7.09
CA ARG A 97 -3.84 3.20 8.21
C ARG A 97 -2.37 3.06 7.86
N GLN A 98 -1.96 1.99 7.16
CA GLN A 98 -0.59 1.85 6.65
C GLN A 98 -0.25 2.94 5.63
N ALA A 99 -1.15 3.23 4.69
CA ALA A 99 -0.96 4.31 3.73
C ALA A 99 -0.74 5.67 4.42
N ILE A 100 -1.56 6.02 5.43
CA ILE A 100 -1.40 7.23 6.24
C ILE A 100 -0.03 7.27 6.91
N ALA A 101 0.39 6.18 7.55
CA ALA A 101 1.68 6.12 8.26
C ALA A 101 2.87 6.30 7.30
N LEU A 102 2.83 5.64 6.13
CA LEU A 102 3.88 5.73 5.11
C LEU A 102 3.90 7.11 4.43
N ALA A 103 2.75 7.69 4.13
CA ALA A 103 2.65 9.05 3.58
C ALA A 103 3.25 10.08 4.54
N LYS A 104 2.96 10.00 5.83
CA LYS A 104 3.58 10.85 6.86
C LYS A 104 5.11 10.70 6.89
N ARG A 105 5.62 9.47 6.82
CA ARG A 105 7.07 9.20 6.79
C ARG A 105 7.75 9.73 5.53
N SER A 106 7.08 9.67 4.38
CA SER A 106 7.57 10.20 3.09
C SER A 106 7.30 11.69 2.92
N LYS A 107 6.72 12.36 3.92
CA LYS A 107 6.32 13.78 3.89
C LYS A 107 5.33 14.09 2.75
N GLN A 108 4.50 13.13 2.40
CA GLN A 108 3.42 13.30 1.43
C GLN A 108 2.09 13.59 2.11
N SER A 109 1.13 14.11 1.34
CA SER A 109 -0.23 14.28 1.83
C SER A 109 -0.90 12.93 2.05
N SER A 110 -1.51 12.75 3.21
CA SER A 110 -2.33 11.58 3.56
C SER A 110 -3.83 11.87 3.53
N ALA A 111 -4.23 13.02 2.94
CA ALA A 111 -5.63 13.46 2.93
C ALA A 111 -6.59 12.46 2.25
N LEU A 112 -6.16 11.86 1.14
CA LEU A 112 -6.93 10.82 0.44
C LEU A 112 -7.17 9.59 1.31
N ASP A 113 -6.15 9.17 2.05
CA ASP A 113 -6.22 7.99 2.90
C ASP A 113 -7.14 8.24 4.11
N TYR A 114 -7.06 9.42 4.72
CA TYR A 114 -7.97 9.84 5.77
C TYR A 114 -9.43 9.89 5.29
N LYS A 115 -9.66 10.48 4.10
CA LYS A 115 -11.00 10.49 3.52
C LYS A 115 -11.51 9.07 3.29
N ALA A 116 -10.70 8.20 2.69
CA ALA A 116 -11.08 6.82 2.43
C ALA A 116 -11.42 6.06 3.72
N LEU A 117 -10.67 6.32 4.80
CA LEU A 117 -10.92 5.72 6.11
C LEU A 117 -12.22 6.25 6.74
N ILE A 118 -12.51 7.54 6.60
CA ILE A 118 -13.78 8.14 7.04
C ILE A 118 -14.95 7.51 6.27
N ASP A 119 -14.88 7.47 4.94
CA ASP A 119 -15.90 6.88 4.08
C ASP A 119 -16.14 5.38 4.41
N LEU A 120 -15.07 4.67 4.78
CA LEU A 120 -15.14 3.27 5.22
C LEU A 120 -15.96 3.14 6.50
N TYR A 121 -15.65 3.91 7.53
CA TYR A 121 -16.36 3.87 8.81
C TYR A 121 -17.83 4.30 8.68
N GLU A 122 -18.11 5.30 7.83
CA GLU A 122 -19.49 5.70 7.55
C GLU A 122 -20.30 4.57 6.91
N ARG A 123 -19.71 3.81 5.96
CA ARG A 123 -20.36 2.63 5.35
C ARG A 123 -20.64 1.53 6.36
N GLU A 124 -19.79 1.37 7.37
CA GLU A 124 -19.98 0.40 8.45
C GLU A 124 -20.94 0.89 9.54
N GLY A 125 -21.37 2.16 9.49
CA GLY A 125 -22.18 2.78 10.55
C GLY A 125 -21.39 3.12 11.80
N LYS A 126 -20.05 3.13 11.75
CA LYS A 126 -19.12 3.45 12.83
C LYS A 126 -18.91 4.98 12.93
N ALA A 127 -19.96 5.70 13.30
CA ALA A 127 -19.95 7.18 13.30
C ALA A 127 -18.91 7.78 14.27
N THR A 128 -18.68 7.13 15.41
CA THR A 128 -17.72 7.58 16.42
C THR A 128 -16.29 7.52 15.90
N GLU A 129 -15.94 6.42 15.22
CA GLU A 129 -14.63 6.20 14.61
C GLU A 129 -14.41 7.17 13.43
N ALA A 130 -15.43 7.39 12.61
CA ALA A 130 -15.37 8.39 11.53
C ALA A 130 -15.11 9.79 12.08
N LEU A 131 -15.78 10.18 13.17
CA LEU A 131 -15.55 11.47 13.83
C LEU A 131 -14.14 11.58 14.42
N ALA A 132 -13.63 10.52 15.03
CA ALA A 132 -12.26 10.49 15.56
C ALA A 132 -11.22 10.72 14.46
N VAL A 133 -11.37 10.06 13.31
CA VAL A 133 -10.49 10.23 12.16
C VAL A 133 -10.60 11.62 11.53
N ARG A 134 -11.80 12.22 11.47
CA ARG A 134 -11.97 13.62 11.04
C ARG A 134 -11.24 14.60 11.96
N ASN A 135 -11.32 14.39 13.26
CA ASN A 135 -10.62 15.23 14.24
C ASN A 135 -9.08 15.09 14.10
N GLU A 136 -8.59 13.87 13.88
CA GLU A 136 -7.17 13.64 13.62
C GLU A 136 -6.71 14.38 12.35
N LEU A 137 -7.47 14.29 11.27
CA LEU A 137 -7.19 15.01 10.03
C LEU A 137 -7.21 16.54 10.24
N GLY A 138 -8.23 17.07 10.90
CA GLY A 138 -8.36 18.51 11.20
C GLY A 138 -7.22 19.04 12.04
N PHE A 139 -6.70 18.26 12.98
CA PHE A 139 -5.53 18.61 13.76
C PHE A 139 -4.26 18.73 12.91
N HIS A 140 -4.09 17.84 11.92
CA HIS A 140 -2.93 17.84 11.03
C HIS A 140 -3.03 18.80 9.85
N GLN A 141 -4.24 19.23 9.47
CA GLN A 141 -4.50 19.97 8.25
C GLN A 141 -5.52 21.10 8.41
N SER A 142 -5.40 21.91 9.46
CA SER A 142 -6.32 23.01 9.74
C SER A 142 -6.50 24.04 8.59
N TRP A 143 -5.67 23.97 7.55
CA TRP A 143 -5.67 24.82 6.36
C TRP A 143 -6.19 24.15 5.08
N ALA A 144 -6.43 22.81 5.08
CA ALA A 144 -6.76 22.05 3.87
C ALA A 144 -8.24 21.64 3.74
N LEU A 145 -9.12 22.12 4.62
CA LEU A 145 -10.54 21.73 4.65
C LEU A 145 -11.34 22.10 3.37
N GLY A 146 -10.80 22.97 2.50
CA GLY A 146 -11.41 23.29 1.21
C GLY A 146 -11.11 22.28 0.09
N ALA A 147 -10.10 21.40 0.27
CA ALA A 147 -9.61 20.49 -0.78
C ALA A 147 -10.35 19.13 -0.84
N PHE A 148 -11.33 18.89 0.04
CA PHE A 148 -11.99 17.59 0.14
C PHE A 148 -13.14 17.37 -0.86
N ALA A 149 -13.67 18.43 -1.45
CA ALA A 149 -14.85 18.33 -2.32
C ALA A 149 -14.61 17.49 -3.59
N ASP A 150 -13.35 17.47 -4.08
CA ASP A 150 -12.98 16.84 -5.35
C ASP A 150 -12.22 15.51 -5.18
N LEU A 151 -12.09 15.00 -3.96
CA LEU A 151 -11.36 13.75 -3.73
C LEU A 151 -12.19 12.54 -4.13
N GLU A 152 -11.55 11.62 -4.85
CA GLU A 152 -12.15 10.37 -5.30
C GLU A 152 -12.77 9.58 -4.14
N SER A 153 -14.07 9.31 -4.21
CA SER A 153 -14.78 8.49 -3.24
C SER A 153 -14.38 7.00 -3.37
N LEU A 154 -14.61 6.23 -2.32
CA LEU A 154 -14.45 4.78 -2.40
C LEU A 154 -15.36 4.20 -3.49
N PRO A 155 -14.92 3.12 -4.17
CA PRO A 155 -15.72 2.48 -5.20
C PRO A 155 -17.12 2.17 -4.66
N ALA A 156 -18.15 2.52 -5.44
CA ALA A 156 -19.52 2.13 -5.16
C ALA A 156 -19.61 0.60 -5.34
N GLY A 157 -19.21 -0.14 -4.30
CA GLY A 157 -19.43 -1.58 -4.24
C GLY A 157 -20.93 -1.90 -4.18
N LYS A 158 -21.33 -3.11 -4.62
CA LYS A 158 -22.63 -3.65 -4.24
C LYS A 158 -22.76 -3.53 -2.72
N PRO A 159 -23.95 -3.14 -2.18
CA PRO A 159 -24.12 -3.13 -0.74
C PRO A 159 -23.68 -4.48 -0.18
N CYS A 160 -22.67 -4.45 0.67
CA CYS A 160 -22.19 -5.65 1.31
C CYS A 160 -23.35 -6.15 2.17
N GLY A 161 -23.94 -7.26 1.78
CA GLY A 161 -25.05 -7.81 2.53
C GLY A 161 -24.63 -8.00 3.97
N VAL A 162 -25.35 -7.36 4.90
CA VAL A 162 -25.22 -7.64 6.32
C VAL A 162 -25.55 -9.13 6.43
N ALA A 163 -24.56 -9.96 6.71
CA ALA A 163 -24.78 -11.33 7.08
C ALA A 163 -25.68 -11.30 8.32
N ARG A 164 -26.96 -11.67 8.13
CA ARG A 164 -27.93 -11.83 9.21
C ARG A 164 -27.63 -13.11 9.97
#